data_5346d6e2246457429938255022cab4f0
#
_entry.id   5346d6e2246457429938255022cab4f0
#
_cell.length_a   1.000
_cell.length_b   1.000
_cell.length_c   1.000
_cell.angle_alpha   90.00
_cell.angle_beta   90.00
_cell.angle_gamma   90.00
#
_symmetry.space_group_name_H-M   'P 1'
#
loop_
_entity.id
_entity.type
_entity.pdbx_description
1 polymer ?
#
loop_
_entity_poly.entity_id
_entity_poly.type
_entity_poly.pdbx_seq_one_letter_code
_entity_poly.pdbx_strand_id
1 'polypeptide(L)'
;KIKCPIDKAAQELNKFFKKNKINLAVDQKYFPLSNKKVSKLNVIFSTAFGRQLEYYTGMVFKIDIKSKNKIKNIFNGGRYDQLISDLGSKKKVPAVGAAINLK
;
A
#
# COMPACT_ATOMS: atom_id res chain seq x y z
N LYS A 1 3.68 4.12 -14.57
CA LYS A 1 3.89 3.69 -13.17
C LYS A 1 4.11 4.93 -12.30
N ILE A 2 3.39 4.99 -11.19
CA ILE A 2 3.44 6.13 -10.29
C ILE A 2 4.29 5.76 -9.08
N LYS A 3 5.24 6.61 -8.75
CA LYS A 3 6.03 6.49 -7.53
C LYS A 3 6.22 7.89 -6.97
N CYS A 4 5.69 8.14 -5.78
CA CYS A 4 5.71 9.48 -5.18
C CYS A 4 5.58 9.39 -3.65
N PRO A 5 5.88 10.47 -2.91
CA PRO A 5 5.54 10.51 -1.49
C PRO A 5 4.05 10.28 -1.29
N ILE A 6 3.67 9.62 -0.19
CA ILE A 6 2.28 9.23 0.06
C ILE A 6 1.34 10.44 0.13
N ASP A 7 1.80 11.58 0.57
CA ASP A 7 1.00 12.81 0.65
C ASP A 7 0.62 13.39 -0.71
N LYS A 8 1.25 12.92 -1.78
CA LYS A 8 0.96 13.33 -3.17
C LYS A 8 0.27 12.22 -3.98
N ALA A 9 -0.08 11.10 -3.35
CA ALA A 9 -0.61 9.94 -4.06
C ALA A 9 -1.91 10.25 -4.81
N ALA A 10 -2.86 10.90 -4.19
CA ALA A 10 -4.13 11.24 -4.84
C ALA A 10 -3.93 12.19 -6.01
N GLN A 11 -3.07 13.20 -5.84
CA GLN A 11 -2.77 14.17 -6.89
C GLN A 11 -2.19 13.47 -8.13
N GLU A 12 -1.23 12.58 -7.96
CA GLU A 12 -0.59 11.88 -9.06
C GLU A 12 -1.55 10.88 -9.75
N LEU A 13 -2.36 10.18 -8.97
CA LEU A 13 -3.38 9.28 -9.54
C LEU A 13 -4.44 10.05 -10.32
N ASN A 14 -4.91 11.18 -9.82
CA ASN A 14 -5.91 11.99 -10.51
C ASN A 14 -5.35 12.58 -11.82
N LYS A 15 -4.08 12.96 -11.85
CA LYS A 15 -3.41 13.36 -13.10
C LYS A 15 -3.39 12.23 -14.11
N PHE A 16 -3.07 11.03 -13.67
CA PHE A 16 -3.05 9.84 -14.52
C PHE A 16 -4.44 9.54 -15.10
N PHE A 17 -5.47 9.58 -14.27
CA PHE A 17 -6.85 9.32 -14.71
C PHE A 17 -7.29 10.36 -15.75
N LYS A 18 -7.02 11.63 -15.51
CA LYS A 18 -7.36 12.71 -16.43
C LYS A 18 -6.62 12.56 -17.76
N LYS A 19 -5.34 12.24 -17.73
CA LYS A 19 -4.50 12.06 -18.92
C LYS A 19 -5.00 10.90 -19.79
N ASN A 20 -5.50 9.84 -19.18
CA ASN A 20 -5.98 8.65 -19.88
C ASN A 20 -7.50 8.64 -20.09
N LYS A 21 -8.17 9.76 -19.87
CA LYS A 21 -9.62 9.93 -20.05
C LYS A 21 -10.45 8.96 -19.20
N ILE A 22 -9.95 8.63 -18.02
CA ILE A 22 -10.64 7.79 -17.05
C ILE A 22 -11.45 8.68 -16.13
N ASN A 23 -12.76 8.44 -16.06
CA ASN A 23 -13.66 9.25 -15.24
C ASN A 23 -13.68 8.75 -13.80
N LEU A 24 -12.54 8.86 -13.15
CA LEU A 24 -12.36 8.51 -11.73
C LEU A 24 -11.61 9.64 -11.01
N ALA A 25 -11.88 9.79 -9.74
CA ALA A 25 -11.14 10.69 -8.87
C ALA A 25 -10.97 10.05 -7.50
N VAL A 26 -9.82 10.25 -6.89
CA VAL A 26 -9.53 9.77 -5.54
C VAL A 26 -9.21 10.94 -4.61
N ASP A 27 -9.58 10.79 -3.34
CA ASP A 27 -9.32 11.76 -2.30
C ASP A 27 -8.10 11.31 -1.49
N GLN A 28 -7.22 12.25 -1.16
CA GLN A 28 -6.01 12.00 -0.40
C GLN A 28 -6.30 11.33 0.96
N LYS A 29 -7.46 11.60 1.55
CA LYS A 29 -7.85 10.99 2.84
C LYS A 29 -7.91 9.46 2.84
N TYR A 30 -8.04 8.84 1.66
CA TYR A 30 -8.08 7.38 1.55
C TYR A 30 -6.71 6.72 1.58
N PHE A 31 -5.63 7.51 1.55
CA PHE A 31 -4.28 6.96 1.62
C PHE A 31 -3.79 6.95 3.07
N PRO A 32 -3.24 5.81 3.52
CA PRO A 32 -2.75 5.71 4.89
C PRO A 32 -1.59 6.67 5.13
N LEU A 33 -1.51 7.18 6.34
CA LEU A 33 -0.43 8.07 6.80
C LEU A 33 -0.35 9.42 6.08
N SER A 34 -1.32 9.73 5.19
CA SER A 34 -1.27 10.94 4.37
C SER A 34 -1.36 12.23 5.19
N ASN A 35 -2.00 12.20 6.35
CA ASN A 35 -2.20 13.35 7.22
C ASN A 35 -1.35 13.31 8.49
N LYS A 36 -0.45 12.36 8.60
CA LYS A 36 0.40 12.21 9.78
C LYS A 36 1.83 12.59 9.46
N LYS A 37 2.39 13.49 10.27
CA LYS A 37 3.82 13.74 10.22
C LYS A 37 4.52 12.58 10.95
N VAL A 38 5.03 11.64 10.18
CA VAL A 38 5.85 10.58 10.74
C VAL A 38 7.31 11.02 10.58
N SER A 39 7.89 11.55 11.64
CA SER A 39 9.27 12.00 11.60
C SER A 39 10.21 10.82 11.33
N LYS A 40 11.22 11.03 10.49
CA LYS A 40 12.25 10.05 10.14
C LYS A 40 11.79 8.87 9.29
N LEU A 41 10.53 8.86 8.81
CA LEU A 41 10.07 7.84 7.89
C LEU A 41 9.78 8.46 6.52
N ASN A 42 10.28 7.82 5.48
CA ASN A 42 9.88 8.11 4.11
C ASN A 42 8.76 7.17 3.72
N VAL A 43 7.55 7.69 3.59
CA VAL A 43 6.41 6.90 3.13
C VAL A 43 6.20 7.19 1.65
N ILE A 44 6.37 6.17 0.83
CA ILE A 44 6.30 6.29 -0.63
C ILE A 44 5.13 5.46 -1.15
N PHE A 45 4.32 6.08 -1.99
CA PHE A 45 3.28 5.39 -2.75
C PHE A 45 3.86 4.95 -4.10
N SER A 46 3.65 3.70 -4.47
CA SER A 46 4.10 3.18 -5.76
C SER A 46 3.08 2.20 -6.32
N THR A 47 2.68 2.40 -7.56
CA THR A 47 1.81 1.46 -8.28
C THR A 47 2.60 0.29 -8.87
N ALA A 48 3.91 0.37 -8.88
CA ALA A 48 4.77 -0.71 -9.35
C ALA A 48 4.99 -1.79 -8.29
N PHE A 49 4.75 -1.45 -7.02
CA PHE A 49 4.91 -2.39 -5.91
C PHE A 49 3.66 -3.26 -5.77
N GLY A 50 3.88 -4.55 -5.61
CA GLY A 50 2.81 -5.49 -5.33
C GLY A 50 3.36 -6.75 -4.68
N ARG A 51 2.47 -7.53 -4.09
CA ARG A 51 2.79 -8.84 -3.54
C ARG A 51 2.24 -9.91 -4.47
N GLN A 52 2.93 -11.03 -4.59
CA GLN A 52 2.51 -12.12 -5.47
C GLN A 52 1.37 -12.96 -4.88
N LEU A 53 0.97 -12.70 -3.64
CA LEU A 53 -0.09 -13.44 -2.97
C LEU A 53 -1.45 -12.88 -3.40
N GLU A 54 -2.29 -13.73 -3.95
CA GLU A 54 -3.58 -13.33 -4.55
C GLU A 54 -4.65 -12.97 -3.53
N TYR A 55 -4.47 -13.25 -2.26
CA TYR A 55 -5.48 -12.94 -1.25
C TYR A 55 -5.49 -11.47 -0.83
N TYR A 56 -4.52 -10.68 -1.23
CA TYR A 56 -4.55 -9.25 -0.96
C TYR A 56 -5.58 -8.56 -1.85
N THR A 57 -6.47 -7.79 -1.24
CA THR A 57 -7.57 -7.13 -1.93
C THR A 57 -7.50 -5.60 -1.86
N GLY A 58 -6.51 -5.07 -1.24
CA GLY A 58 -6.36 -3.64 -1.10
C GLY A 58 -4.90 -3.25 -1.01
N MET A 59 -4.60 -2.42 -0.05
CA MET A 59 -3.24 -1.93 0.15
C MET A 59 -2.28 -3.06 0.49
N VAL A 60 -1.12 -3.02 -0.12
CA VAL A 60 0.04 -3.82 0.31
C VAL A 60 1.15 -2.85 0.72
N PHE A 61 1.98 -3.26 1.66
CA PHE A 61 3.07 -2.41 2.12
C PHE A 61 4.31 -3.23 2.44
N LYS A 62 5.44 -2.55 2.43
CA LYS A 62 6.69 -3.08 2.97
C LYS A 62 7.41 -2.01 3.75
N ILE A 63 8.22 -2.43 4.69
CA ILE A 63 9.11 -1.54 5.45
C ILE A 63 10.55 -2.01 5.23
N ASP A 64 11.36 -1.12 4.73
CA ASP A 64 12.77 -1.36 4.50
C ASP A 64 13.61 -0.48 5.43
N ILE A 65 14.71 -1.01 5.89
CA ILE A 65 15.72 -0.25 6.63
C ILE A 65 16.93 -0.08 5.75
N LYS A 66 17.38 1.16 5.60
CA LYS A 66 18.62 1.48 4.90
C LYS A 66 19.73 1.72 5.91
N SER A 67 20.80 0.95 5.78
CA SER A 67 21.98 1.08 6.63
C SER A 67 23.24 0.88 5.78
N LYS A 68 24.18 1.82 5.84
CA LYS A 68 25.49 1.74 5.16
C LYS A 68 25.38 1.25 3.69
N ASN A 69 24.53 1.89 2.90
CA ASN A 69 24.29 1.54 1.49
C ASN A 69 23.62 0.18 1.25
N LYS A 70 23.13 -0.47 2.30
CA LYS A 70 22.35 -1.69 2.17
C LYS A 70 20.90 -1.44 2.55
N ILE A 71 19.99 -2.01 1.78
CA ILE A 71 18.55 -1.96 2.09
C ILE A 71 18.13 -3.34 2.54
N LYS A 72 17.56 -3.42 3.73
CA LYS A 72 17.01 -4.66 4.26
C LYS A 72 15.52 -4.54 4.46
N ASN A 73 14.76 -5.45 3.85
CA ASN A 73 13.33 -5.55 4.06
C ASN A 73 13.05 -6.25 5.39
N ILE A 74 12.26 -5.62 6.26
CA ILE A 74 11.95 -6.17 7.59
C ILE A 74 10.49 -6.52 7.79
N PHE A 75 9.56 -5.81 7.11
CA PHE A 75 8.13 -6.09 7.21
C PHE A 75 7.51 -6.14 5.84
N ASN A 76 6.56 -7.05 5.67
CA ASN A 76 5.71 -7.10 4.50
C ASN A 76 4.29 -7.41 4.94
N GLY A 77 3.32 -6.72 4.39
CA GLY A 77 1.94 -6.95 4.78
C GLY A 77 0.95 -6.33 3.81
N GLY A 78 -0.29 -6.43 4.18
CA GLY A 78 -1.36 -5.87 3.35
C GLY A 78 -2.73 -6.17 3.93
N ARG A 79 -3.73 -5.77 3.17
CA ARG A 79 -5.14 -5.96 3.50
C ARG A 79 -5.72 -7.11 2.68
N TYR A 80 -6.47 -7.99 3.32
CA TYR A 80 -7.05 -9.18 2.68
C TYR A 80 -8.50 -9.42 3.15
N ASP A 81 -9.41 -8.62 2.64
CA ASP A 81 -10.81 -8.61 3.07
C ASP A 81 -11.60 -9.83 2.62
N GLN A 82 -11.10 -10.58 1.62
CA GLN A 82 -11.78 -11.72 1.06
C GLN A 82 -11.28 -13.08 1.56
N LEU A 83 -10.15 -13.11 2.26
CA LEU A 83 -9.49 -14.36 2.63
C LEU A 83 -10.40 -15.25 3.50
N ILE A 84 -11.03 -14.66 4.49
CA ILE A 84 -11.89 -15.41 5.43
C ILE A 84 -13.12 -15.98 4.70
N SER A 85 -13.73 -15.22 3.78
CA SER A 85 -14.84 -15.72 2.96
C SER A 85 -14.38 -16.84 2.02
N ASP A 86 -13.20 -16.72 1.43
CA ASP A 86 -12.64 -17.73 0.53
C ASP A 86 -12.33 -19.03 1.26
N LEU A 87 -12.09 -18.97 2.57
CA LEU A 87 -11.88 -20.14 3.42
C LEU A 87 -13.19 -20.74 3.95
N GLY A 88 -14.34 -20.26 3.52
CA GLY A 88 -15.63 -20.83 3.84
C GLY A 88 -16.53 -20.04 4.77
N SER A 89 -16.11 -18.87 5.23
CA SER A 89 -16.98 -18.02 6.05
C SER A 89 -18.10 -17.44 5.21
N LYS A 90 -19.29 -17.37 5.78
CA LYS A 90 -20.45 -16.71 5.16
C LYS A 90 -20.39 -15.19 5.28
N LYS A 91 -19.50 -14.66 6.10
CA LYS A 91 -19.37 -13.22 6.32
C LYS A 91 -18.07 -12.71 5.70
N LYS A 92 -18.10 -11.49 5.17
CA LYS A 92 -16.91 -10.78 4.78
C LYS A 92 -16.25 -10.21 6.04
N VAL A 93 -15.03 -10.62 6.32
CA VAL A 93 -14.27 -10.15 7.47
C VAL A 93 -13.06 -9.36 6.96
N PRO A 94 -13.06 -8.02 7.11
CA PRO A 94 -11.87 -7.26 6.77
C PRO A 94 -10.70 -7.68 7.64
N ALA A 95 -9.55 -7.84 7.03
CA ALA A 95 -8.38 -8.28 7.75
C ALA A 95 -7.11 -7.60 7.23
N VAL A 96 -6.17 -7.34 8.13
CA VAL A 96 -4.84 -6.84 7.80
C VAL A 96 -3.81 -7.68 8.54
N GLY A 97 -2.67 -7.84 7.96
CA GLY A 97 -1.60 -8.59 8.60
C GLY A 97 -0.25 -8.24 8.02
N ALA A 98 0.78 -8.63 8.74
CA ALA A 98 2.15 -8.41 8.31
C ALA A 98 3.05 -9.52 8.82
N ALA A 99 4.08 -9.82 8.04
CA ALA A 99 5.13 -10.75 8.41
C ALA A 99 6.42 -9.99 8.70
N ILE A 100 7.13 -10.43 9.72
CA ILE A 100 8.41 -9.85 10.13
C ILE A 100 9.55 -10.74 9.65
N ASN A 101 10.54 -10.12 9.04
CA ASN A 101 11.78 -10.77 8.62
C ASN A 101 12.85 -10.56 9.68
N LEU A 102 13.20 -11.61 10.40
CA LEU A 102 14.14 -11.54 11.53
C LEU A 102 15.60 -11.82 11.15
N LYS A 103 15.89 -12.02 9.90
CA LYS A 103 17.28 -12.28 9.48
C LYS A 103 18.07 -11.02 9.22
#